data_d1bd0613ee27c1c2e0c9a54732070709
#
_entry.id   d1bd0613ee27c1c2e0c9a54732070709
#
_cell.length_a   1.000
_cell.length_b   1.000
_cell.length_c   1.000
_cell.angle_alpha   90.00
_cell.angle_beta   90.00
_cell.angle_gamma   90.00
#
_symmetry.space_group_name_H-M   'P 1'
#
loop_
_entity.id
_entity.type
_entity.pdbx_description
1 polymer ?
#
loop_
_entity_poly.entity_id
_entity_poly.type
_entity_poly.pdbx_seq_one_letter_code
_entity_poly.pdbx_strand_id
1 'polypeptide(L)'
;AGAMSRLLVVLHVYYHDQIDYFIEKLANITGCEWDLVVTCSDSLDESVRKIRDFKPDAAFVLVDNAGYDVWPFIKVIRDTDFSKYEYVLKLHTKRFLSKSLKIEGLDMHKWFWRDTLVNPILKSKERFSRCLAIMESNENLGYICSYELHLDLKQMHEDDEILLRQEAERIS
;
A
#
# COMPACT_ATOMS: atom_id res chain seq x y z
N ALA A 1 21.51 -22.28 -0.11
CA ALA A 1 20.34 -21.55 -0.55
C ALA A 1 19.94 -20.65 0.61
N GLY A 2 20.00 -19.33 0.44
CA GLY A 2 19.48 -18.36 1.43
C GLY A 2 17.97 -18.54 1.62
N ALA A 3 17.46 -18.23 2.79
CA ALA A 3 16.02 -18.19 3.01
C ALA A 3 15.39 -17.15 2.05
N MET A 4 14.20 -17.46 1.50
CA MET A 4 13.48 -16.51 0.68
C MET A 4 13.02 -15.33 1.55
N SER A 5 13.15 -14.11 1.01
CA SER A 5 12.64 -12.90 1.68
C SER A 5 11.15 -13.02 1.95
N ARG A 6 10.70 -12.46 3.07
CA ARG A 6 9.30 -12.48 3.48
C ARG A 6 8.70 -11.07 3.47
N LEU A 7 7.59 -10.94 2.75
CA LEU A 7 6.90 -9.67 2.52
C LEU A 7 5.54 -9.65 3.23
N LEU A 8 5.27 -8.60 4.00
CA LEU A 8 3.92 -8.28 4.45
C LEU A 8 3.25 -7.33 3.47
N VAL A 9 2.10 -7.72 2.93
CA VAL A 9 1.25 -6.84 2.12
C VAL A 9 0.07 -6.39 2.96
N VAL A 10 -0.12 -5.07 3.07
CA VAL A 10 -1.27 -4.46 3.75
C VAL A 10 -2.08 -3.70 2.71
N LEU A 11 -3.30 -4.17 2.44
CA LEU A 11 -4.23 -3.56 1.50
C LEU A 11 -5.43 -2.96 2.25
N HIS A 12 -5.57 -1.64 2.21
CA HIS A 12 -6.77 -0.96 2.70
C HIS A 12 -7.83 -0.85 1.60
N VAL A 13 -9.01 -1.43 1.85
CA VAL A 13 -10.14 -1.44 0.93
C VAL A 13 -11.24 -0.52 1.43
N TYR A 14 -11.43 0.60 0.74
CA TYR A 14 -12.59 1.47 0.90
C TYR A 14 -13.55 1.33 -0.29
N TYR A 15 -13.00 1.19 -1.50
CA TYR A 15 -13.76 1.01 -2.75
C TYR A 15 -13.73 -0.46 -3.16
N HIS A 16 -14.79 -1.20 -2.84
CA HIS A 16 -14.90 -2.64 -3.07
C HIS A 16 -14.95 -3.05 -4.55
N ASP A 17 -15.37 -2.14 -5.42
CA ASP A 17 -15.36 -2.32 -6.88
C ASP A 17 -13.95 -2.46 -7.49
N GLN A 18 -12.90 -2.17 -6.72
CA GLN A 18 -11.51 -2.29 -7.17
C GLN A 18 -10.83 -3.61 -6.78
N ILE A 19 -11.53 -4.53 -6.15
CA ILE A 19 -10.94 -5.80 -5.67
C ILE A 19 -10.32 -6.60 -6.81
N ASP A 20 -11.01 -6.73 -7.94
CA ASP A 20 -10.49 -7.49 -9.10
C ASP A 20 -9.19 -6.87 -9.66
N TYR A 21 -9.10 -5.55 -9.68
CA TYR A 21 -7.87 -4.84 -10.05
C TYR A 21 -6.71 -5.19 -9.09
N PHE A 22 -6.94 -5.14 -7.78
CA PHE A 22 -5.87 -5.45 -6.82
C PHE A 22 -5.48 -6.92 -6.84
N ILE A 23 -6.40 -7.85 -7.04
CA ILE A 23 -6.09 -9.27 -7.22
C ILE A 23 -5.17 -9.47 -8.43
N GLU A 24 -5.48 -8.84 -9.58
CA GLU A 24 -4.63 -8.88 -10.77
C GLU A 24 -3.22 -8.34 -10.48
N LYS A 25 -3.11 -7.21 -9.74
CA LYS A 25 -1.82 -6.62 -9.39
C LYS A 25 -1.03 -7.47 -8.41
N LEU A 26 -1.67 -7.98 -7.36
CA LEU A 26 -1.06 -8.86 -6.36
C LEU A 26 -0.56 -10.19 -6.95
N ALA A 27 -1.18 -10.68 -8.02
CA ALA A 27 -0.72 -11.86 -8.75
C ALA A 27 0.67 -11.68 -9.42
N ASN A 28 1.19 -10.45 -9.46
CA ASN A 28 2.54 -10.15 -9.94
C ASN A 28 3.62 -10.32 -8.86
N ILE A 29 3.25 -10.51 -7.58
CA ILE A 29 4.20 -10.78 -6.51
C ILE A 29 4.81 -12.17 -6.73
N THR A 30 6.13 -12.23 -6.84
CA THR A 30 6.89 -13.44 -7.11
C THR A 30 8.31 -13.35 -6.55
N GLY A 31 8.95 -14.49 -6.30
CA GLY A 31 10.34 -14.54 -5.81
C GLY A 31 10.50 -14.31 -4.31
N CYS A 32 9.40 -14.16 -3.58
CA CYS A 32 9.39 -14.08 -2.11
C CYS A 32 8.16 -14.81 -1.53
N GLU A 33 8.24 -15.17 -0.27
CA GLU A 33 7.04 -15.54 0.50
C GLU A 33 6.32 -14.27 0.93
N TRP A 34 4.99 -14.30 0.97
CA TRP A 34 4.24 -13.13 1.37
C TRP A 34 2.91 -13.44 2.03
N ASP A 35 2.55 -12.60 2.98
CA ASP A 35 1.28 -12.64 3.67
C ASP A 35 0.44 -11.40 3.28
N LEU A 36 -0.89 -11.56 3.27
CA LEU A 36 -1.83 -10.48 2.95
C LEU A 36 -2.70 -10.17 4.17
N VAL A 37 -2.69 -8.91 4.58
CA VAL A 37 -3.63 -8.36 5.53
C VAL A 37 -4.49 -7.32 4.81
N VAL A 38 -5.80 -7.52 4.83
CA VAL A 38 -6.79 -6.61 4.26
C VAL A 38 -7.48 -5.86 5.37
N THR A 39 -7.46 -4.54 5.32
CA THR A 39 -8.23 -3.68 6.21
C THR A 39 -9.42 -3.07 5.48
N CYS A 40 -10.58 -3.01 6.11
CA CYS A 40 -11.80 -2.39 5.58
C CYS A 40 -12.66 -1.85 6.73
N SER A 41 -13.48 -0.85 6.44
CA SER A 41 -14.43 -0.30 7.43
C SER A 41 -15.76 -1.05 7.46
N ASP A 42 -16.05 -1.82 6.41
CA ASP A 42 -17.18 -2.72 6.27
C ASP A 42 -16.73 -4.02 5.61
N SER A 43 -17.38 -5.12 5.89
CA SER A 43 -17.11 -6.40 5.24
C SER A 43 -18.19 -6.65 4.18
N LEU A 44 -17.80 -6.55 2.91
CA LEU A 44 -18.62 -7.03 1.82
C LEU A 44 -18.27 -8.51 1.56
N ASP A 45 -19.21 -9.42 1.77
CA ASP A 45 -18.99 -10.86 1.64
C ASP A 45 -18.40 -11.26 0.28
N GLU A 46 -18.81 -10.59 -0.78
CA GLU A 46 -18.26 -10.82 -2.13
C GLU A 46 -16.76 -10.47 -2.20
N SER A 47 -16.35 -9.33 -1.62
CA SER A 47 -14.95 -8.92 -1.59
C SER A 47 -14.10 -9.90 -0.79
N VAL A 48 -14.59 -10.31 0.37
CA VAL A 48 -13.92 -11.31 1.22
C VAL A 48 -13.77 -12.63 0.47
N ARG A 49 -14.82 -13.10 -0.19
CA ARG A 49 -14.79 -14.34 -0.98
C ARG A 49 -13.76 -14.26 -2.11
N LYS A 50 -13.79 -13.21 -2.94
CA LYS A 50 -12.84 -13.02 -4.04
C LYS A 50 -11.39 -13.02 -3.56
N ILE A 51 -11.12 -12.31 -2.46
CA ILE A 51 -9.76 -12.25 -1.89
C ILE A 51 -9.34 -13.63 -1.37
N ARG A 52 -10.21 -14.36 -0.67
CA ARG A 52 -9.90 -15.70 -0.17
C ARG A 52 -9.76 -16.74 -1.26
N ASP A 53 -10.50 -16.63 -2.36
CA ASP A 53 -10.33 -17.49 -3.53
C ASP A 53 -8.94 -17.30 -4.17
N PHE A 54 -8.39 -16.08 -4.12
CA PHE A 54 -7.05 -15.75 -4.61
C PHE A 54 -5.95 -16.08 -3.60
N LYS A 55 -6.13 -15.70 -2.32
CA LYS A 55 -5.17 -15.85 -1.23
C LYS A 55 -5.90 -16.41 0.01
N PRO A 56 -6.01 -17.75 0.14
CA PRO A 56 -6.84 -18.38 1.19
C PRO A 56 -6.43 -18.03 2.62
N ASP A 57 -5.16 -17.73 2.85
CA ASP A 57 -4.57 -17.37 4.13
C ASP A 57 -4.62 -15.85 4.41
N ALA A 58 -5.29 -15.04 3.57
CA ALA A 58 -5.45 -13.61 3.80
C ALA A 58 -6.18 -13.33 5.12
N ALA A 59 -5.60 -12.46 5.95
CA ALA A 59 -6.22 -11.96 7.15
C ALA A 59 -7.06 -10.71 6.88
N PHE A 60 -8.19 -10.57 7.60
CA PHE A 60 -9.08 -9.42 7.47
C PHE A 60 -9.18 -8.70 8.82
N VAL A 61 -9.04 -7.38 8.80
CA VAL A 61 -9.12 -6.52 9.98
C VAL A 61 -10.16 -5.43 9.73
N LEU A 62 -11.23 -5.43 10.50
CA LEU A 62 -12.20 -4.34 10.51
C LEU A 62 -11.60 -3.15 11.26
N VAL A 63 -11.74 -1.98 10.66
CA VAL A 63 -11.25 -0.71 11.20
C VAL A 63 -12.34 0.34 11.12
N ASP A 64 -12.31 1.31 12.03
CA ASP A 64 -13.19 2.46 11.94
C ASP A 64 -12.88 3.27 10.67
N ASN A 65 -13.92 3.84 10.05
CA ASN A 65 -13.75 4.73 8.90
C ASN A 65 -13.23 6.11 9.37
N ALA A 66 -11.98 6.13 9.82
CA ALA A 66 -11.28 7.30 10.33
C ALA A 66 -9.82 7.28 9.86
N GLY A 67 -9.24 8.47 9.68
CA GLY A 67 -7.82 8.61 9.34
C GLY A 67 -7.43 8.07 7.95
N TYR A 68 -8.40 7.99 7.03
CA TYR A 68 -8.22 7.53 5.65
C TYR A 68 -7.52 6.16 5.56
N ASP A 69 -6.45 6.05 4.79
CA ASP A 69 -5.63 4.85 4.62
C ASP A 69 -4.45 4.76 5.59
N VAL A 70 -4.20 5.81 6.38
CA VAL A 70 -3.07 5.88 7.32
C VAL A 70 -3.40 5.15 8.62
N TRP A 71 -4.53 5.45 9.24
CA TRP A 71 -4.93 4.80 10.49
C TRP A 71 -5.09 3.28 10.40
N PRO A 72 -5.77 2.74 9.37
CA PRO A 72 -5.82 1.30 9.16
C PRO A 72 -4.45 0.64 9.07
N PHE A 73 -3.49 1.30 8.40
CA PHE A 73 -2.12 0.81 8.29
C PHE A 73 -1.39 0.80 9.64
N ILE A 74 -1.48 1.90 10.40
CA ILE A 74 -0.89 1.99 11.74
C ILE A 74 -1.44 0.90 12.67
N LYS A 75 -2.75 0.61 12.60
CA LYS A 75 -3.37 -0.44 13.40
C LYS A 75 -2.79 -1.82 13.09
N VAL A 76 -2.59 -2.15 11.82
CA VAL A 76 -1.94 -3.41 11.43
C VAL A 76 -0.49 -3.46 11.91
N ILE A 77 0.28 -2.38 11.71
CA ILE A 77 1.68 -2.30 12.13
C ILE A 77 1.82 -2.54 13.63
N ARG A 78 1.00 -1.88 14.44
CA ARG A 78 1.06 -2.00 15.89
C ARG A 78 0.86 -3.44 16.38
N ASP A 79 0.00 -4.19 15.68
CA ASP A 79 -0.40 -5.54 16.08
C ASP A 79 0.40 -6.65 15.34
N THR A 80 1.39 -6.27 14.55
CA THR A 80 2.21 -7.18 13.72
C THR A 80 3.57 -7.45 14.36
N ASP A 81 3.95 -8.73 14.40
CA ASP A 81 5.32 -9.16 14.71
C ASP A 81 6.21 -9.01 13.47
N PHE A 82 6.94 -7.89 13.39
CA PHE A 82 7.83 -7.57 12.28
C PHE A 82 9.08 -8.44 12.19
N SER A 83 9.41 -9.21 13.21
CA SER A 83 10.56 -10.14 13.14
C SER A 83 10.40 -11.20 12.04
N LYS A 84 9.17 -11.36 11.52
CA LYS A 84 8.83 -12.33 10.45
C LYS A 84 9.00 -11.77 9.04
N TYR A 85 9.19 -10.45 8.88
CA TYR A 85 9.14 -9.79 7.58
C TYR A 85 10.38 -8.92 7.37
N GLU A 86 10.96 -8.98 6.18
CA GLU A 86 12.01 -8.07 5.73
C GLU A 86 11.42 -6.81 5.08
N TYR A 87 10.24 -6.95 4.46
CA TYR A 87 9.63 -5.86 3.70
C TYR A 87 8.14 -5.73 3.99
N VAL A 88 7.63 -4.50 3.83
CA VAL A 88 6.20 -4.18 3.90
C VAL A 88 5.78 -3.46 2.62
N LEU A 89 4.71 -3.93 2.00
CA LEU A 89 4.06 -3.27 0.87
C LEU A 89 2.70 -2.70 1.33
N LYS A 90 2.61 -1.37 1.38
CA LYS A 90 1.36 -0.67 1.69
C LYS A 90 0.61 -0.34 0.41
N LEU A 91 -0.64 -0.79 0.32
CA LEU A 91 -1.54 -0.53 -0.79
C LEU A 91 -2.90 -0.03 -0.28
N HIS A 92 -3.58 0.77 -1.09
CA HIS A 92 -4.94 1.20 -0.79
C HIS A 92 -5.72 1.52 -2.07
N THR A 93 -7.04 1.37 -2.01
CA THR A 93 -7.95 1.79 -3.08
C THR A 93 -8.00 3.32 -3.17
N LYS A 94 -8.19 3.85 -4.37
CA LYS A 94 -8.35 5.29 -4.64
C LYS A 94 -9.56 5.54 -5.51
N ARG A 95 -10.26 6.67 -5.26
CA ARG A 95 -11.46 7.03 -6.02
C ARG A 95 -11.16 7.25 -7.50
N PHE A 96 -12.13 6.95 -8.34
CA PHE A 96 -12.16 7.38 -9.72
C PHE A 96 -12.34 8.90 -9.81
N LEU A 97 -11.53 9.57 -10.61
CA LEU A 97 -11.62 11.01 -10.84
C LEU A 97 -12.38 11.29 -12.14
N SER A 98 -13.66 11.63 -12.02
CA SER A 98 -14.50 12.01 -13.18
C SER A 98 -14.10 13.36 -13.79
N LYS A 99 -13.49 14.23 -12.98
CA LYS A 99 -12.90 15.50 -13.40
C LYS A 99 -11.42 15.50 -13.05
N SER A 100 -10.62 16.18 -13.87
CA SER A 100 -9.21 16.40 -13.58
C SER A 100 -9.02 17.08 -12.23
N LEU A 101 -8.06 16.60 -11.47
CA LEU A 101 -7.58 17.22 -10.25
C LEU A 101 -6.11 17.58 -10.45
N LYS A 102 -5.78 18.88 -10.33
CA LYS A 102 -4.40 19.34 -10.39
C LYS A 102 -3.81 19.40 -8.99
N ILE A 103 -2.71 18.67 -8.77
CA ILE A 103 -1.93 18.72 -7.54
C ILE A 103 -0.47 18.96 -7.96
N GLU A 104 0.14 20.04 -7.48
CA GLU A 104 1.55 20.39 -7.72
C GLU A 104 1.97 20.30 -9.20
N GLY A 105 1.09 20.78 -10.10
CA GLY A 105 1.34 20.73 -11.54
C GLY A 105 1.03 19.39 -12.22
N LEU A 106 0.69 18.37 -11.48
CA LEU A 106 0.28 17.07 -11.97
C LEU A 106 -1.21 17.04 -12.26
N ASP A 107 -1.60 16.69 -13.49
CA ASP A 107 -3.00 16.58 -13.91
C ASP A 107 -3.48 15.14 -13.76
N MET A 108 -4.19 14.89 -12.66
CA MET A 108 -4.72 13.57 -12.35
C MET A 108 -6.16 13.43 -12.84
N HIS A 109 -6.45 12.38 -13.58
CA HIS A 109 -7.78 12.07 -14.10
C HIS A 109 -8.05 10.56 -14.13
N LYS A 110 -9.30 10.15 -14.12
CA LYS A 110 -9.74 8.75 -14.15
C LYS A 110 -9.07 7.94 -13.04
N TRP A 111 -8.35 6.88 -13.39
CA TRP A 111 -7.64 5.99 -12.50
C TRP A 111 -6.17 6.37 -12.28
N PHE A 112 -5.74 7.52 -12.81
CA PHE A 112 -4.34 7.94 -12.77
C PHE A 112 -3.76 7.91 -11.36
N TRP A 113 -4.49 8.39 -10.35
CA TRP A 113 -4.03 8.39 -8.97
C TRP A 113 -3.74 6.98 -8.45
N ARG A 114 -4.69 6.07 -8.61
CA ARG A 114 -4.52 4.66 -8.21
C ARG A 114 -3.36 4.00 -8.99
N ASP A 115 -3.37 4.12 -10.30
CA ASP A 115 -2.42 3.44 -11.18
C ASP A 115 -1.00 3.95 -10.98
N THR A 116 -0.82 5.25 -10.73
CA THR A 116 0.49 5.86 -10.44
C THR A 116 1.05 5.41 -9.09
N LEU A 117 0.21 5.10 -8.11
CA LEU A 117 0.65 4.53 -6.84
C LEU A 117 1.02 3.05 -6.95
N VAL A 118 0.30 2.26 -7.74
CA VAL A 118 0.41 0.80 -7.79
C VAL A 118 1.42 0.31 -8.83
N ASN A 119 1.37 0.86 -10.04
CA ASN A 119 2.17 0.36 -11.18
C ASN A 119 3.69 0.49 -11.02
N PRO A 120 4.27 1.47 -10.30
CA PRO A 120 5.72 1.49 -10.07
C PRO A 120 6.27 0.20 -9.49
N ILE A 121 5.46 -0.53 -8.72
CA ILE A 121 5.85 -1.78 -8.06
C ILE A 121 5.17 -3.00 -8.69
N LEU A 122 3.85 -2.95 -8.93
CA LEU A 122 3.03 -4.12 -9.27
C LEU A 122 2.53 -4.15 -10.72
N LYS A 123 3.12 -3.37 -11.63
CA LYS A 123 2.69 -3.38 -13.04
C LYS A 123 2.81 -4.74 -13.71
N SER A 124 3.87 -5.49 -13.41
CA SER A 124 4.14 -6.82 -13.92
C SER A 124 5.05 -7.61 -12.96
N LYS A 125 5.18 -8.92 -13.19
CA LYS A 125 6.11 -9.79 -12.44
C LYS A 125 7.55 -9.31 -12.54
N GLU A 126 7.98 -8.88 -13.72
CA GLU A 126 9.33 -8.36 -13.98
C GLU A 126 9.57 -7.06 -13.20
N ARG A 127 8.55 -6.19 -13.15
CA ARG A 127 8.63 -4.94 -12.37
C ARG A 127 8.77 -5.23 -10.88
N PHE A 128 7.94 -6.11 -10.34
CA PHE A 128 8.01 -6.50 -8.94
C PHE A 128 9.37 -7.14 -8.60
N SER A 129 9.82 -8.12 -9.39
CA SER A 129 11.11 -8.79 -9.19
C SER A 129 12.28 -7.80 -9.20
N ARG A 130 12.22 -6.78 -10.06
CA ARG A 130 13.24 -5.74 -10.11
C ARG A 130 13.23 -4.86 -8.85
N CYS A 131 12.06 -4.46 -8.37
CA CYS A 131 11.94 -3.72 -7.12
C CYS A 131 12.46 -4.53 -5.93
N LEU A 132 12.09 -5.80 -5.84
CA LEU A 132 12.57 -6.70 -4.79
C LEU A 132 14.11 -6.83 -4.82
N ALA A 133 14.68 -7.09 -5.99
CA ALA A 133 16.14 -7.21 -6.15
C ALA A 133 16.88 -5.92 -5.77
N ILE A 134 16.32 -4.74 -6.06
CA ILE A 134 16.88 -3.45 -5.67
C ILE A 134 16.86 -3.31 -4.13
N MET A 135 15.77 -3.68 -3.47
CA MET A 135 15.67 -3.65 -2.01
C MET A 135 16.67 -4.62 -1.36
N GLU A 136 16.76 -5.85 -1.88
CA GLU A 136 17.67 -6.89 -1.36
C GLU A 136 19.16 -6.57 -1.54
N SER A 137 19.50 -5.82 -2.60
CA SER A 137 20.88 -5.44 -2.90
C SER A 137 21.36 -4.14 -2.26
N ASN A 138 20.49 -3.44 -1.52
CA ASN A 138 20.74 -2.07 -1.06
C ASN A 138 20.28 -1.86 0.39
N GLU A 139 21.12 -2.22 1.35
CA GLU A 139 20.82 -2.10 2.79
C GLU A 139 20.47 -0.67 3.25
N ASN A 140 20.93 0.35 2.50
CA ASN A 140 20.64 1.75 2.81
C ASN A 140 19.35 2.28 2.16
N LEU A 141 18.65 1.47 1.37
CA LEU A 141 17.41 1.87 0.72
C LEU A 141 16.22 1.67 1.67
N GLY A 142 15.63 2.78 2.14
CA GLY A 142 14.54 2.74 3.10
C GLY A 142 13.17 2.39 2.47
N TYR A 143 12.90 2.84 1.23
CA TYR A 143 11.63 2.59 0.55
C TYR A 143 11.69 2.81 -0.96
N ILE A 144 10.71 2.25 -1.67
CA ILE A 144 10.44 2.49 -3.09
C ILE A 144 9.00 2.99 -3.21
N CYS A 145 8.78 4.08 -3.92
CA CYS A 145 7.44 4.65 -4.15
C CYS A 145 7.32 5.24 -5.57
N SER A 146 6.14 5.80 -5.87
CA SER A 146 5.91 6.57 -7.10
C SER A 146 6.74 7.85 -7.12
N TYR A 147 7.49 8.06 -8.18
CA TYR A 147 8.24 9.30 -8.38
C TYR A 147 7.31 10.51 -8.53
N GLU A 148 6.24 10.36 -9.30
CA GLU A 148 5.31 11.44 -9.63
C GLU A 148 4.52 11.95 -8.42
N LEU A 149 4.32 11.08 -7.41
CA LEU A 149 3.58 11.41 -6.20
C LEU A 149 4.47 11.55 -4.96
N HIS A 150 5.77 11.65 -5.17
CA HIS A 150 6.72 11.99 -4.11
C HIS A 150 6.78 13.51 -3.98
N LEU A 151 6.16 14.03 -2.93
CA LEU A 151 6.11 15.47 -2.64
C LEU A 151 7.19 15.85 -1.61
N ASP A 152 7.82 17.02 -1.80
CA ASP A 152 8.67 17.61 -0.78
C ASP A 152 7.81 18.11 0.39
N LEU A 153 8.26 17.90 1.62
CA LEU A 153 7.60 18.44 2.83
C LEU A 153 7.36 19.96 2.75
N LYS A 154 8.22 20.68 2.04
CA LYS A 154 8.04 22.12 1.79
C LYS A 154 6.81 22.46 0.94
N GLN A 155 6.24 21.47 0.26
CA GLN A 155 5.03 21.59 -0.55
C GLN A 155 3.77 21.20 0.21
N MET A 156 3.91 20.73 1.45
CA MET A 156 2.78 20.46 2.34
C MET A 156 2.24 21.76 2.95
N HIS A 157 0.96 21.77 3.27
CA HIS A 157 0.39 22.87 4.05
C HIS A 157 1.07 22.95 5.42
N GLU A 158 1.33 24.15 5.89
CA GLU A 158 2.01 24.42 7.16
C GLU A 158 1.34 23.68 8.35
N ASP A 159 0.01 23.58 8.34
CA ASP A 159 -0.76 22.86 9.35
C ASP A 159 -0.45 21.33 9.35
N ASP A 160 -0.25 20.73 8.19
CA ASP A 160 0.08 19.29 8.06
C ASP A 160 1.51 19.02 8.56
N GLU A 161 2.45 19.92 8.31
CA GLU A 161 3.82 19.80 8.82
C GLU A 161 3.87 19.87 10.35
N ILE A 162 3.10 20.78 10.96
CA ILE A 162 3.02 20.91 12.42
C ILE A 162 2.47 19.63 13.04
N LEU A 163 1.38 19.09 12.48
CA LEU A 163 0.78 17.84 12.96
C LEU A 163 1.75 16.65 12.86
N LEU A 164 2.48 16.50 11.74
CA LEU A 164 3.45 15.44 11.57
C LEU A 164 4.61 15.54 12.56
N ARG A 165 5.11 16.77 12.83
CA ARG A 165 6.17 16.98 13.83
C ARG A 165 5.70 16.63 15.24
N GLN A 166 4.49 17.05 15.62
CA GLN A 166 3.91 16.73 16.94
C GLN A 166 3.73 15.22 17.13
N GLU A 167 3.27 14.50 16.09
CA GLU A 167 3.12 13.06 16.16
C GLU A 167 4.49 12.34 16.19
N ALA A 168 5.48 12.81 15.45
CA ALA A 168 6.83 12.23 15.50
C ALA A 168 7.48 12.40 16.88
N GLU A 169 7.30 13.55 17.54
CA GLU A 169 7.79 13.80 18.90
C GLU A 169 7.06 12.93 19.95
N ARG A 170 5.79 12.58 19.71
CA ARG A 170 5.03 11.72 20.61
C ARG A 170 5.44 10.25 20.53
N ILE A 171 6.00 9.82 19.42
CA ILE A 171 6.40 8.41 19.17
C ILE A 171 7.89 8.18 19.53
N SER A 172 8.70 9.23 19.57
CA SER A 172 10.12 9.15 19.94
C SER A 172 10.33 9.07 21.45
#